data_ffe46ce83c8f28d2a56c606a6aaf90d9
#
_entry.id   ffe46ce83c8f28d2a56c606a6aaf90d9
#
_cell.length_a   1.000
_cell.length_b   1.000
_cell.length_c   1.000
_cell.angle_alpha   90.00
_cell.angle_beta   90.00
_cell.angle_gamma   90.00
#
_symmetry.space_group_name_H-M   'P 1'
#
loop_
_entity.id
_entity.type
_entity.pdbx_description
1 polymer ?
#
loop_
_entity_poly.entity_id
_entity_poly.type
_entity_poly.pdbx_seq_one_letter_code
_entity_poly.pdbx_strand_id
1 'polypeptide(L)'
;MSVHPDLHQHYVWACQSTGQPENPLIACVLQEADKNHITRWTKGVTLKIAGNNHLVPVQRVTDDDFQVLASVLHNAVFVTGLDLRCNVLTDAGAKHMATFLQDNSALRYLNLMFNDIGTSGAELIAGALHRNETLLHLRMTGNKIGNKGGMFFASMLQMNSTLEKLDLGDCDMGPQCLIAIATALTHNKSIKAINLNRPLLYSHEEETTVHVSLMLKTNSSLVELHLGKHDMKNFGVEQLCEALYKNSSLRYLDLSCNKITCDGVKFLGELLKQNQALEILDLSANCIEDAGAIYLSEALALYNRTLRALSIVSSNIKGKGLVALSGAMKTNTELSHIYIWGNKFDEATCMAFSELIQMGRLKPDCTDVEPYEVDGHVHLAELSHGLQKHYYWTPSCEVVMSKDANASLAIAAVSEY
;
A
#
# COMPACT_ATOMS: atom_id res chain seq x y z
N MET A 1 8.60 40.47 -10.60
CA MET A 1 8.22 39.39 -9.62
C MET A 1 6.73 39.16 -9.78
N SER A 2 6.30 38.13 -10.46
CA SER A 2 4.91 37.73 -10.50
C SER A 2 4.53 37.26 -9.11
N VAL A 3 3.71 38.02 -8.40
CA VAL A 3 3.08 37.61 -7.15
C VAL A 3 2.17 36.44 -7.51
N HIS A 4 2.60 35.20 -7.19
CA HIS A 4 1.68 34.08 -7.31
C HIS A 4 0.52 34.30 -6.35
N PRO A 5 -0.72 34.17 -6.80
CA PRO A 5 -1.87 34.39 -5.95
C PRO A 5 -1.81 33.45 -4.75
N ASP A 6 -2.09 33.98 -3.56
CA ASP A 6 -2.30 33.25 -2.34
C ASP A 6 -3.44 32.23 -2.58
N LEU A 7 -3.17 30.92 -2.40
CA LEU A 7 -4.16 29.87 -2.67
C LEU A 7 -5.41 30.03 -1.81
N HIS A 8 -5.22 30.41 -0.55
CA HIS A 8 -6.33 30.58 0.38
C HIS A 8 -7.21 31.76 -0.06
N GLN A 9 -6.64 32.92 -0.41
CA GLN A 9 -7.42 34.06 -0.91
C GLN A 9 -8.15 33.72 -2.22
N HIS A 10 -7.52 32.99 -3.11
CA HIS A 10 -8.14 32.53 -4.35
C HIS A 10 -9.32 31.57 -4.06
N TYR A 11 -9.17 30.69 -3.07
CA TYR A 11 -10.24 29.78 -2.63
C TYR A 11 -11.44 30.57 -2.05
N VAL A 12 -11.20 31.51 -1.14
CA VAL A 12 -12.24 32.39 -0.58
C VAL A 12 -13.00 33.12 -1.69
N TRP A 13 -12.28 33.70 -2.63
CA TRP A 13 -12.90 34.38 -3.78
C TRP A 13 -13.72 33.41 -4.66
N ALA A 14 -13.20 32.21 -4.93
CA ALA A 14 -13.91 31.19 -5.69
C ALA A 14 -15.20 30.73 -4.99
N CYS A 15 -15.18 30.52 -3.67
CA CYS A 15 -16.36 30.22 -2.88
C CYS A 15 -17.41 31.33 -2.97
N GLN A 16 -16.99 32.59 -2.81
CA GLN A 16 -17.90 33.76 -2.93
C GLN A 16 -18.51 33.86 -4.31
N SER A 17 -17.74 33.63 -5.36
CA SER A 17 -18.20 33.73 -6.76
C SER A 17 -19.18 32.63 -7.17
N THR A 18 -19.06 31.44 -6.54
CA THR A 18 -19.95 30.29 -6.77
C THR A 18 -21.10 30.22 -5.78
N GLY A 19 -21.11 31.06 -4.75
CA GLY A 19 -22.09 31.01 -3.67
C GLY A 19 -21.97 29.80 -2.75
N GLN A 20 -20.84 29.08 -2.78
CA GLN A 20 -20.54 27.95 -1.93
C GLN A 20 -19.93 28.40 -0.58
N PRO A 21 -20.29 27.80 0.55
CA PRO A 21 -19.64 28.07 1.82
C PRO A 21 -18.18 27.58 1.79
N GLU A 22 -17.31 28.27 2.51
CA GLU A 22 -15.93 27.82 2.67
C GLU A 22 -15.88 26.55 3.52
N ASN A 23 -15.21 25.51 3.02
CA ASN A 23 -14.91 24.31 3.80
C ASN A 23 -13.71 24.59 4.72
N PRO A 24 -13.86 24.48 6.06
CA PRO A 24 -12.83 24.88 7.02
C PRO A 24 -11.56 24.01 6.91
N LEU A 25 -11.67 22.72 6.52
CA LEU A 25 -10.52 21.87 6.30
C LEU A 25 -9.69 22.36 5.11
N ILE A 26 -10.35 22.64 3.97
CA ILE A 26 -9.68 23.16 2.77
C ILE A 26 -9.01 24.50 3.09
N ALA A 27 -9.74 25.43 3.71
CA ALA A 27 -9.22 26.73 4.08
C ALA A 27 -7.98 26.64 4.97
N CYS A 28 -8.01 25.77 6.00
CA CYS A 28 -6.87 25.53 6.90
C CYS A 28 -5.64 25.03 6.13
N VAL A 29 -5.82 24.01 5.26
CA VAL A 29 -4.72 23.40 4.49
C VAL A 29 -4.11 24.40 3.51
N LEU A 30 -4.93 25.19 2.82
CA LEU A 30 -4.44 26.20 1.88
C LEU A 30 -3.69 27.33 2.60
N GLN A 31 -4.19 27.78 3.77
CA GLN A 31 -3.49 28.75 4.61
C GLN A 31 -2.11 28.25 5.05
N GLU A 32 -2.01 27.00 5.44
CA GLU A 32 -0.74 26.40 5.82
C GLU A 32 0.21 26.28 4.62
N ALA A 33 -0.31 25.90 3.45
CA ALA A 33 0.46 25.86 2.22
C ALA A 33 1.03 27.23 1.84
N ASP A 34 0.26 28.31 2.05
CA ASP A 34 0.71 29.67 1.78
C ASP A 34 1.79 30.16 2.75
N LYS A 35 1.74 29.76 4.02
CA LYS A 35 2.76 30.11 5.03
C LYS A 35 4.11 29.43 4.76
N ASN A 36 4.12 28.22 4.19
CA ASN A 36 5.31 27.42 3.96
C ASN A 36 5.97 27.72 2.60
N HIS A 37 6.32 28.97 2.34
CA HIS A 37 6.85 29.42 1.04
C HIS A 37 8.11 28.71 0.52
N ILE A 38 8.97 28.20 1.41
CA ILE A 38 10.30 27.66 1.05
C ILE A 38 10.20 26.29 0.35
N THR A 39 9.24 25.47 0.73
CA THR A 39 9.01 24.13 0.12
C THR A 39 8.33 24.21 -1.25
N ARG A 40 7.63 25.30 -1.55
CA ARG A 40 6.87 25.51 -2.79
C ARG A 40 7.72 25.45 -4.07
N TRP A 41 8.98 25.88 -3.99
CA TRP A 41 9.77 26.18 -5.19
C TRP A 41 10.71 25.06 -5.65
N THR A 42 11.05 24.12 -4.77
CA THR A 42 12.13 23.16 -5.05
C THR A 42 11.69 21.70 -5.17
N LYS A 43 10.58 21.28 -4.52
CA LYS A 43 10.20 19.85 -4.47
C LYS A 43 8.74 19.55 -4.75
N GLY A 44 7.89 20.56 -4.92
CA GLY A 44 6.44 20.40 -4.96
C GLY A 44 5.84 20.19 -3.56
N VAL A 45 4.52 20.22 -3.46
CA VAL A 45 3.76 20.09 -2.20
C VAL A 45 2.62 19.09 -2.39
N THR A 46 2.38 18.26 -1.38
CA THR A 46 1.16 17.46 -1.25
C THR A 46 0.22 18.11 -0.23
N LEU A 47 -1.00 18.42 -0.67
CA LEU A 47 -2.05 18.93 0.20
C LEU A 47 -2.77 17.75 0.87
N LYS A 48 -2.73 17.69 2.21
CA LYS A 48 -3.40 16.66 3.02
C LYS A 48 -4.80 17.13 3.44
N ILE A 49 -5.79 16.90 2.62
CA ILE A 49 -7.20 17.27 2.88
C ILE A 49 -7.99 16.01 3.27
N ALA A 50 -7.45 15.26 4.23
CA ALA A 50 -8.00 14.00 4.68
C ALA A 50 -9.17 14.19 5.66
N GLY A 51 -10.33 13.60 5.36
CA GLY A 51 -11.56 13.73 6.15
C GLY A 51 -11.53 13.00 7.50
N ASN A 52 -10.44 12.35 7.87
CA ASN A 52 -10.19 11.70 9.16
C ASN A 52 -9.03 12.34 9.95
N ASN A 53 -8.63 13.53 9.61
CA ASN A 53 -7.57 14.23 10.34
C ASN A 53 -8.11 14.75 11.69
N HIS A 54 -7.58 14.23 12.82
CA HIS A 54 -8.01 14.61 14.18
C HIS A 54 -7.32 15.85 14.74
N LEU A 55 -6.38 16.42 14.02
CA LEU A 55 -5.52 17.51 14.50
C LEU A 55 -5.96 18.89 14.02
N VAL A 56 -6.90 18.93 13.08
CA VAL A 56 -7.52 20.16 12.55
C VAL A 56 -9.02 20.02 12.52
N PRO A 57 -9.79 21.13 12.50
CA PRO A 57 -11.24 21.06 12.31
C PRO A 57 -11.56 20.38 10.98
N VAL A 58 -12.30 19.25 11.04
CA VAL A 58 -12.63 18.47 9.84
C VAL A 58 -14.11 18.64 9.50
N GLN A 59 -14.36 19.18 8.31
CA GLN A 59 -15.58 19.00 7.56
C GLN A 59 -15.21 18.22 6.31
N ARG A 60 -15.81 17.02 6.14
CA ARG A 60 -15.52 16.17 4.97
C ARG A 60 -15.81 16.91 3.67
N VAL A 61 -14.91 16.78 2.71
CA VAL A 61 -15.02 17.40 1.39
C VAL A 61 -16.13 16.74 0.57
N THR A 62 -17.05 17.55 0.07
CA THR A 62 -18.13 17.14 -0.83
C THR A 62 -17.71 17.32 -2.29
N ASP A 63 -18.56 16.88 -3.22
CA ASP A 63 -18.35 17.05 -4.66
C ASP A 63 -18.26 18.54 -5.06
N ASP A 64 -19.12 19.37 -4.48
CA ASP A 64 -19.13 20.83 -4.73
C ASP A 64 -17.89 21.51 -4.15
N ASP A 65 -17.46 21.13 -2.94
CA ASP A 65 -16.20 21.61 -2.34
C ASP A 65 -15.01 21.30 -3.26
N PHE A 66 -14.98 20.07 -3.79
CA PHE A 66 -13.92 19.67 -4.69
C PHE A 66 -13.96 20.41 -6.02
N GLN A 67 -15.13 20.68 -6.58
CA GLN A 67 -15.29 21.50 -7.80
C GLN A 67 -14.62 22.86 -7.63
N VAL A 68 -14.88 23.54 -6.51
CA VAL A 68 -14.26 24.85 -6.20
C VAL A 68 -12.74 24.69 -6.01
N LEU A 69 -12.30 23.70 -5.23
CA LEU A 69 -10.88 23.42 -5.01
C LEU A 69 -10.13 23.15 -6.33
N ALA A 70 -10.70 22.35 -7.23
CA ALA A 70 -10.10 22.02 -8.52
C ALA A 70 -9.86 23.28 -9.37
N SER A 71 -10.78 24.25 -9.35
CA SER A 71 -10.62 25.53 -10.06
C SER A 71 -9.46 26.36 -9.51
N VAL A 72 -9.26 26.35 -8.20
CA VAL A 72 -8.14 27.04 -7.53
C VAL A 72 -6.79 26.38 -7.85
N LEU A 73 -6.77 25.03 -7.86
CA LEU A 73 -5.55 24.25 -8.09
C LEU A 73 -5.15 24.16 -9.57
N HIS A 74 -6.01 24.53 -10.49
CA HIS A 74 -5.77 24.42 -11.94
C HIS A 74 -4.42 25.02 -12.37
N ASN A 75 -4.05 26.17 -11.84
CA ASN A 75 -2.80 26.87 -12.15
C ASN A 75 -1.72 26.72 -11.08
N ALA A 76 -1.95 25.92 -10.05
CA ALA A 76 -1.03 25.72 -8.92
C ALA A 76 0.03 24.65 -9.24
N VAL A 77 0.94 24.93 -10.17
CA VAL A 77 1.96 23.97 -10.68
C VAL A 77 2.88 23.42 -9.62
N PHE A 78 2.96 24.02 -8.46
CA PHE A 78 3.75 23.53 -7.31
C PHE A 78 2.98 22.50 -6.47
N VAL A 79 1.66 22.34 -6.65
CA VAL A 79 0.87 21.29 -6.01
C VAL A 79 1.03 20.01 -6.82
N THR A 80 1.87 19.12 -6.34
CA THR A 80 2.21 17.87 -7.02
C THR A 80 1.54 16.64 -6.40
N GLY A 81 0.93 16.80 -5.23
CA GLY A 81 0.18 15.76 -4.56
C GLY A 81 -1.12 16.27 -3.96
N LEU A 82 -2.14 15.39 -3.95
CA LEU A 82 -3.44 15.68 -3.38
C LEU A 82 -3.95 14.44 -2.62
N ASP A 83 -4.11 14.57 -1.31
CA ASP A 83 -4.67 13.53 -0.45
C ASP A 83 -6.09 13.94 0.00
N LEU A 84 -7.08 13.30 -0.62
CA LEU A 84 -8.52 13.50 -0.37
C LEU A 84 -9.18 12.27 0.28
N ARG A 85 -8.40 11.42 0.95
CA ARG A 85 -8.94 10.21 1.58
C ARG A 85 -9.97 10.52 2.65
N CYS A 86 -10.88 9.55 2.90
CA CYS A 86 -11.89 9.58 3.96
C CYS A 86 -12.86 10.78 3.86
N ASN A 87 -13.12 11.27 2.66
CA ASN A 87 -14.12 12.30 2.37
C ASN A 87 -15.45 11.68 1.89
N VAL A 88 -16.31 12.46 1.26
CA VAL A 88 -17.62 12.02 0.77
C VAL A 88 -17.77 12.30 -0.74
N LEU A 89 -16.67 12.14 -1.47
CA LEU A 89 -16.65 12.29 -2.93
C LEU A 89 -17.38 11.14 -3.59
N THR A 90 -18.30 11.46 -4.47
CA THR A 90 -19.11 10.51 -5.25
C THR A 90 -18.69 10.48 -6.72
N ASP A 91 -19.48 9.84 -7.57
CA ASP A 91 -19.28 9.86 -9.02
C ASP A 91 -19.36 11.29 -9.61
N ALA A 92 -20.08 12.21 -8.95
CA ALA A 92 -20.11 13.62 -9.36
C ALA A 92 -18.77 14.31 -9.07
N GLY A 93 -18.19 14.09 -7.91
CA GLY A 93 -16.82 14.55 -7.58
C GLY A 93 -15.78 13.92 -8.49
N ALA A 94 -15.93 12.62 -8.83
CA ALA A 94 -15.06 11.93 -9.77
C ALA A 94 -15.12 12.55 -11.19
N LYS A 95 -16.26 13.12 -11.61
CA LYS A 95 -16.37 13.87 -12.87
C LYS A 95 -15.52 15.13 -12.85
N HIS A 96 -15.56 15.89 -11.75
CA HIS A 96 -14.71 17.08 -11.59
C HIS A 96 -13.23 16.70 -11.52
N MET A 97 -12.92 15.57 -10.84
CA MET A 97 -11.57 15.01 -10.78
C MET A 97 -11.05 14.63 -12.17
N ALA A 98 -11.87 13.96 -12.98
CA ALA A 98 -11.49 13.56 -14.34
C ALA A 98 -11.17 14.79 -15.21
N THR A 99 -11.99 15.85 -15.14
CA THR A 99 -11.72 17.11 -15.83
C THR A 99 -10.41 17.75 -15.34
N PHE A 100 -10.21 17.78 -14.01
CA PHE A 100 -8.98 18.31 -13.42
C PHE A 100 -7.73 17.54 -13.90
N LEU A 101 -7.79 16.20 -13.92
CA LEU A 101 -6.68 15.35 -14.37
C LEU A 101 -6.35 15.52 -15.88
N GLN A 102 -7.33 15.86 -16.72
CA GLN A 102 -7.10 16.08 -18.15
C GLN A 102 -6.28 17.35 -18.42
N ASP A 103 -6.50 18.38 -17.61
CA ASP A 103 -5.92 19.71 -17.82
C ASP A 103 -4.69 19.97 -16.93
N ASN A 104 -4.54 19.23 -15.82
CA ASN A 104 -3.44 19.43 -14.87
C ASN A 104 -2.18 18.67 -15.29
N SER A 105 -1.07 19.39 -15.40
CA SER A 105 0.25 18.84 -15.78
C SER A 105 1.24 18.74 -14.60
N ALA A 106 0.81 19.05 -13.38
CA ALA A 106 1.68 19.08 -12.20
C ALA A 106 1.46 17.90 -11.25
N LEU A 107 0.22 17.39 -11.15
CA LEU A 107 -0.14 16.37 -10.17
C LEU A 107 0.55 15.03 -10.47
N ARG A 108 1.26 14.51 -9.46
CA ARG A 108 1.99 13.23 -9.48
C ARG A 108 1.37 12.18 -8.56
N TYR A 109 0.75 12.62 -7.47
CA TYR A 109 0.15 11.77 -6.45
C TYR A 109 -1.30 12.18 -6.21
N LEU A 110 -2.22 11.20 -6.23
CA LEU A 110 -3.64 11.37 -5.92
C LEU A 110 -4.12 10.25 -5.03
N ASN A 111 -4.65 10.60 -3.85
CA ASN A 111 -5.23 9.68 -2.91
C ASN A 111 -6.74 9.96 -2.75
N LEU A 112 -7.56 9.02 -3.21
CA LEU A 112 -9.02 9.04 -3.12
C LEU A 112 -9.58 7.90 -2.24
N MET A 113 -8.74 7.30 -1.39
CA MET A 113 -9.14 6.16 -0.55
C MET A 113 -10.34 6.51 0.32
N PHE A 114 -11.22 5.51 0.55
CA PHE A 114 -12.38 5.63 1.45
C PHE A 114 -13.26 6.85 1.14
N ASN A 115 -13.63 6.99 -0.13
CA ASN A 115 -14.70 7.86 -0.61
C ASN A 115 -15.88 7.00 -1.10
N ASP A 116 -16.89 7.63 -1.70
CA ASP A 116 -18.09 6.97 -2.20
C ASP A 116 -18.11 6.91 -3.76
N ILE A 117 -16.93 6.77 -4.37
CA ILE A 117 -16.79 6.69 -5.83
C ILE A 117 -17.22 5.29 -6.30
N GLY A 118 -18.19 5.28 -7.21
CA GLY A 118 -18.73 4.06 -7.79
C GLY A 118 -18.17 3.73 -9.18
N THR A 119 -18.90 2.91 -9.89
CA THR A 119 -18.52 2.43 -11.24
C THR A 119 -18.40 3.57 -12.25
N SER A 120 -19.34 4.51 -12.26
CA SER A 120 -19.34 5.63 -13.21
C SER A 120 -18.18 6.61 -12.93
N GLY A 121 -17.87 6.85 -11.66
CA GLY A 121 -16.69 7.63 -11.27
C GLY A 121 -15.38 6.97 -11.67
N ALA A 122 -15.28 5.64 -11.50
CA ALA A 122 -14.13 4.86 -11.95
C ALA A 122 -13.92 4.94 -13.47
N GLU A 123 -15.01 4.86 -14.27
CA GLU A 123 -14.97 5.04 -15.72
C GLU A 123 -14.38 6.41 -16.10
N LEU A 124 -14.86 7.48 -15.46
CA LEU A 124 -14.42 8.85 -15.74
C LEU A 124 -12.93 9.05 -15.38
N ILE A 125 -12.50 8.57 -14.20
CA ILE A 125 -11.10 8.68 -13.77
C ILE A 125 -10.19 7.85 -14.70
N ALA A 126 -10.53 6.60 -14.97
CA ALA A 126 -9.76 5.74 -15.88
C ALA A 126 -9.69 6.35 -17.30
N GLY A 127 -10.80 6.93 -17.78
CA GLY A 127 -10.87 7.64 -19.05
C GLY A 127 -9.95 8.87 -19.11
N ALA A 128 -9.87 9.66 -18.03
CA ALA A 128 -8.94 10.78 -17.93
C ALA A 128 -7.48 10.31 -17.96
N LEU A 129 -7.18 9.20 -17.28
CA LEU A 129 -5.83 8.63 -17.22
C LEU A 129 -5.34 8.05 -18.56
N HIS A 130 -6.21 7.75 -19.51
CA HIS A 130 -5.78 7.37 -20.86
C HIS A 130 -4.91 8.44 -21.54
N ARG A 131 -5.08 9.70 -21.20
CA ARG A 131 -4.38 10.85 -21.79
C ARG A 131 -3.45 11.57 -20.81
N ASN A 132 -3.63 11.32 -19.51
CA ASN A 132 -2.79 11.96 -18.50
C ASN A 132 -1.40 11.32 -18.50
N GLU A 133 -0.37 12.15 -18.66
CA GLU A 133 1.03 11.77 -18.71
C GLU A 133 1.81 12.28 -17.49
N THR A 134 1.13 12.61 -16.39
CA THR A 134 1.77 13.23 -15.23
C THR A 134 1.54 12.49 -13.94
N LEU A 135 0.38 11.85 -13.75
CA LEU A 135 0.08 11.13 -12.51
C LEU A 135 0.88 9.84 -12.43
N LEU A 136 1.66 9.72 -11.35
CA LEU A 136 2.50 8.55 -11.08
C LEU A 136 1.82 7.58 -10.11
N HIS A 137 1.08 8.10 -9.12
CA HIS A 137 0.48 7.29 -8.07
C HIS A 137 -1.01 7.63 -7.93
N LEU A 138 -1.86 6.60 -8.00
CA LEU A 138 -3.30 6.69 -7.74
C LEU A 138 -3.71 5.67 -6.68
N ARG A 139 -4.42 6.13 -5.65
CA ARG A 139 -4.99 5.28 -4.59
C ARG A 139 -6.51 5.40 -4.56
N MET A 140 -7.18 4.26 -4.71
CA MET A 140 -8.64 4.15 -4.75
C MET A 140 -9.22 3.22 -3.68
N THR A 141 -8.38 2.60 -2.84
CA THR A 141 -8.81 1.62 -1.81
C THR A 141 -10.09 2.05 -1.09
N GLY A 142 -11.03 1.12 -0.93
CA GLY A 142 -12.26 1.33 -0.17
C GLY A 142 -13.34 2.11 -0.90
N ASN A 143 -13.21 2.35 -2.21
CA ASN A 143 -14.28 2.84 -3.07
C ASN A 143 -15.08 1.68 -3.69
N LYS A 144 -16.35 1.88 -3.99
CA LYS A 144 -17.24 0.82 -4.49
C LYS A 144 -17.31 0.79 -6.02
N ILE A 145 -16.13 0.69 -6.67
CA ILE A 145 -16.04 0.75 -8.12
C ILE A 145 -16.59 -0.51 -8.82
N GLY A 146 -16.54 -1.64 -8.13
CA GLY A 146 -17.09 -2.92 -8.61
C GLY A 146 -16.34 -3.52 -9.79
N ASN A 147 -16.85 -4.64 -10.28
CA ASN A 147 -16.21 -5.39 -11.37
C ASN A 147 -16.11 -4.58 -12.67
N LYS A 148 -17.15 -3.81 -13.02
CA LYS A 148 -17.14 -2.95 -14.22
C LYS A 148 -16.13 -1.80 -14.10
N GLY A 149 -16.03 -1.17 -12.92
CA GLY A 149 -15.02 -0.13 -12.65
C GLY A 149 -13.60 -0.67 -12.79
N GLY A 150 -13.35 -1.88 -12.26
CA GLY A 150 -12.08 -2.56 -12.45
C GLY A 150 -11.73 -2.85 -13.91
N MET A 151 -12.72 -3.16 -14.75
CA MET A 151 -12.54 -3.33 -16.21
C MET A 151 -12.08 -2.04 -16.91
N PHE A 152 -12.59 -0.86 -16.49
CA PHE A 152 -12.12 0.42 -17.04
C PHE A 152 -10.66 0.68 -16.67
N PHE A 153 -10.25 0.35 -15.44
CA PHE A 153 -8.83 0.42 -15.05
C PHE A 153 -7.97 -0.58 -15.82
N ALA A 154 -8.45 -1.80 -16.09
CA ALA A 154 -7.75 -2.76 -16.95
C ALA A 154 -7.54 -2.22 -18.37
N SER A 155 -8.54 -1.56 -18.95
CA SER A 155 -8.44 -0.90 -20.25
C SER A 155 -7.44 0.27 -20.21
N MET A 156 -7.47 1.08 -19.16
CA MET A 156 -6.52 2.17 -18.95
C MET A 156 -5.07 1.65 -18.89
N LEU A 157 -4.83 0.56 -18.17
CA LEU A 157 -3.50 -0.05 -18.05
C LEU A 157 -2.90 -0.54 -19.38
N GLN A 158 -3.72 -0.80 -20.40
CA GLN A 158 -3.24 -1.17 -21.73
C GLN A 158 -2.64 0.02 -22.49
N MET A 159 -3.05 1.25 -22.16
CA MET A 159 -2.70 2.46 -22.88
C MET A 159 -1.77 3.39 -22.09
N ASN A 160 -2.01 3.53 -20.79
CA ASN A 160 -1.22 4.43 -19.94
C ASN A 160 0.16 3.84 -19.66
N SER A 161 1.20 4.63 -19.93
CA SER A 161 2.60 4.29 -19.71
C SER A 161 3.29 5.19 -18.67
N THR A 162 2.52 5.96 -17.90
CA THR A 162 3.04 6.93 -16.92
C THR A 162 2.80 6.49 -15.49
N LEU A 163 1.62 5.93 -15.21
CA LEU A 163 1.24 5.51 -13.87
C LEU A 163 2.17 4.39 -13.38
N GLU A 164 2.79 4.60 -12.21
CA GLU A 164 3.73 3.67 -11.60
C GLU A 164 3.11 2.87 -10.46
N LYS A 165 2.16 3.46 -9.72
CA LYS A 165 1.52 2.82 -8.58
C LYS A 165 0.00 2.95 -8.66
N LEU A 166 -0.69 1.82 -8.54
CA LEU A 166 -2.15 1.75 -8.59
C LEU A 166 -2.68 0.93 -7.41
N ASP A 167 -3.51 1.56 -6.58
CA ASP A 167 -4.14 0.93 -5.43
C ASP A 167 -5.65 0.79 -5.66
N LEU A 168 -6.09 -0.45 -5.85
CA LEU A 168 -7.49 -0.85 -6.05
C LEU A 168 -7.95 -1.84 -4.96
N GLY A 169 -7.29 -1.89 -3.81
CA GLY A 169 -7.67 -2.78 -2.72
C GLY A 169 -9.06 -2.45 -2.18
N ASP A 170 -9.81 -3.47 -1.74
CA ASP A 170 -11.14 -3.30 -1.13
C ASP A 170 -12.11 -2.45 -1.98
N CYS A 171 -12.12 -2.69 -3.28
CA CYS A 171 -12.89 -1.92 -4.27
C CYS A 171 -14.07 -2.71 -4.86
N ASP A 172 -14.55 -3.75 -4.18
CA ASP A 172 -15.63 -4.64 -4.63
C ASP A 172 -15.37 -5.28 -6.01
N MET A 173 -14.09 -5.52 -6.34
CA MET A 173 -13.69 -6.12 -7.61
C MET A 173 -13.92 -7.62 -7.63
N GLY A 174 -14.43 -8.15 -8.75
CA GLY A 174 -14.64 -9.58 -8.96
C GLY A 174 -13.56 -10.25 -9.83
N PRO A 175 -13.69 -11.57 -10.07
CA PRO A 175 -12.67 -12.34 -10.80
C PRO A 175 -12.38 -11.82 -12.21
N GLN A 176 -13.42 -11.42 -12.97
CA GLN A 176 -13.26 -11.02 -14.37
C GLN A 176 -12.34 -9.79 -14.52
N CYS A 177 -12.53 -8.77 -13.66
CA CYS A 177 -11.66 -7.59 -13.76
C CYS A 177 -10.24 -7.85 -13.24
N LEU A 178 -10.07 -8.72 -12.24
CA LEU A 178 -8.73 -9.13 -11.80
C LEU A 178 -7.97 -9.85 -12.91
N ILE A 179 -8.63 -10.74 -13.64
CA ILE A 179 -8.06 -11.42 -14.81
C ILE A 179 -7.71 -10.41 -15.91
N ALA A 180 -8.60 -9.44 -16.18
CA ALA A 180 -8.36 -8.39 -17.15
C ALA A 180 -7.16 -7.50 -16.75
N ILE A 181 -7.05 -7.13 -15.47
CA ILE A 181 -5.93 -6.37 -14.92
C ILE A 181 -4.61 -7.17 -15.08
N ALA A 182 -4.61 -8.45 -14.69
CA ALA A 182 -3.44 -9.30 -14.87
C ALA A 182 -3.02 -9.40 -16.35
N THR A 183 -3.99 -9.55 -17.25
CA THR A 183 -3.75 -9.56 -18.69
C THR A 183 -3.14 -8.24 -19.19
N ALA A 184 -3.67 -7.11 -18.76
CA ALA A 184 -3.12 -5.79 -19.11
C ALA A 184 -1.69 -5.60 -18.58
N LEU A 185 -1.43 -6.02 -17.34
CA LEU A 185 -0.11 -5.95 -16.73
C LEU A 185 0.94 -6.81 -17.43
N THR A 186 0.55 -7.85 -18.18
CA THR A 186 1.51 -8.65 -18.98
C THR A 186 2.31 -7.77 -19.92
N HIS A 187 1.72 -6.72 -20.47
CA HIS A 187 2.34 -5.82 -21.44
C HIS A 187 2.70 -4.44 -20.87
N ASN A 188 2.04 -4.02 -19.81
CA ASN A 188 2.33 -2.74 -19.17
C ASN A 188 3.71 -2.75 -18.51
N LYS A 189 4.53 -1.73 -18.78
CA LYS A 189 5.90 -1.58 -18.26
C LYS A 189 6.06 -0.42 -17.28
N SER A 190 5.04 0.40 -17.09
CA SER A 190 5.10 1.54 -16.18
C SER A 190 4.75 1.16 -14.74
N ILE A 191 3.79 0.27 -14.53
CA ILE A 191 3.37 -0.13 -13.19
C ILE A 191 4.51 -0.86 -12.46
N LYS A 192 4.89 -0.31 -11.31
CA LYS A 192 5.87 -0.85 -10.36
C LYS A 192 5.21 -1.47 -9.13
N ALA A 193 4.07 -0.92 -8.70
CA ALA A 193 3.34 -1.41 -7.54
C ALA A 193 1.84 -1.48 -7.84
N ILE A 194 1.22 -2.60 -7.46
CA ILE A 194 -0.24 -2.74 -7.54
C ILE A 194 -0.80 -3.40 -6.28
N ASN A 195 -1.88 -2.82 -5.76
CA ASN A 195 -2.67 -3.41 -4.67
C ASN A 195 -4.01 -3.88 -5.21
N LEU A 196 -4.27 -5.18 -5.08
CA LEU A 196 -5.51 -5.87 -5.45
C LEU A 196 -6.14 -6.59 -4.25
N ASN A 197 -5.78 -6.23 -3.02
CA ASN A 197 -6.24 -6.88 -1.80
C ASN A 197 -7.78 -6.87 -1.68
N ARG A 198 -8.30 -7.93 -1.08
CA ARG A 198 -9.70 -8.04 -0.68
C ARG A 198 -10.70 -7.90 -1.83
N PRO A 199 -10.58 -8.70 -2.89
CA PRO A 199 -11.62 -8.79 -3.92
C PRO A 199 -12.85 -9.54 -3.43
N LEU A 200 -13.96 -9.42 -4.17
CA LEU A 200 -15.17 -10.24 -3.99
C LEU A 200 -15.07 -11.51 -4.84
N LEU A 201 -14.62 -12.60 -4.25
CA LEU A 201 -14.50 -13.90 -4.91
C LEU A 201 -15.65 -14.81 -4.45
N TYR A 202 -16.45 -15.27 -5.40
CA TYR A 202 -17.62 -16.11 -5.13
C TYR A 202 -17.40 -17.60 -5.43
N SER A 203 -16.27 -17.94 -6.06
CA SER A 203 -15.90 -19.32 -6.35
C SER A 203 -14.68 -19.75 -5.52
N HIS A 204 -14.58 -21.07 -5.28
CA HIS A 204 -13.39 -21.64 -4.64
C HIS A 204 -12.26 -21.95 -5.63
N GLU A 205 -12.45 -21.58 -6.90
CA GLU A 205 -11.48 -21.74 -7.96
C GLU A 205 -10.45 -20.62 -7.91
N GLU A 206 -9.18 -20.97 -8.00
CA GLU A 206 -8.07 -20.01 -7.92
C GLU A 206 -7.66 -19.50 -9.32
N GLU A 207 -8.63 -19.32 -10.22
CA GLU A 207 -8.40 -18.89 -11.60
C GLU A 207 -7.68 -17.53 -11.67
N THR A 208 -8.06 -16.61 -10.81
CA THR A 208 -7.41 -15.28 -10.73
C THR A 208 -5.92 -15.41 -10.43
N THR A 209 -5.54 -16.33 -9.54
CA THR A 209 -4.14 -16.57 -9.17
C THR A 209 -3.36 -17.19 -10.33
N VAL A 210 -3.98 -18.08 -11.12
CA VAL A 210 -3.37 -18.65 -12.32
C VAL A 210 -3.04 -17.53 -13.32
N HIS A 211 -3.96 -16.60 -13.57
CA HIS A 211 -3.73 -15.48 -14.48
C HIS A 211 -2.66 -14.50 -13.96
N VAL A 212 -2.63 -14.22 -12.66
CA VAL A 212 -1.55 -13.44 -12.03
C VAL A 212 -0.20 -14.14 -12.20
N SER A 213 -0.15 -15.47 -12.02
CA SER A 213 1.07 -16.25 -12.21
C SER A 213 1.56 -16.20 -13.66
N LEU A 214 0.65 -16.31 -14.63
CA LEU A 214 0.99 -16.15 -16.05
C LEU A 214 1.54 -14.75 -16.35
N MET A 215 0.95 -13.72 -15.80
CA MET A 215 1.46 -12.34 -15.90
C MET A 215 2.88 -12.23 -15.34
N LEU A 216 3.14 -12.75 -14.14
CA LEU A 216 4.46 -12.70 -13.50
C LEU A 216 5.55 -13.44 -14.29
N LYS A 217 5.21 -14.47 -15.07
CA LYS A 217 6.17 -15.15 -15.96
C LYS A 217 6.71 -14.24 -17.06
N THR A 218 6.01 -13.18 -17.42
CA THR A 218 6.32 -12.30 -18.55
C THR A 218 6.64 -10.87 -18.12
N ASN A 219 5.95 -10.33 -17.11
CA ASN A 219 6.15 -8.98 -16.63
C ASN A 219 7.49 -8.88 -15.88
N SER A 220 8.32 -7.92 -16.30
CA SER A 220 9.62 -7.62 -15.70
C SER A 220 9.72 -6.22 -15.10
N SER A 221 8.59 -5.53 -14.94
CA SER A 221 8.53 -4.16 -14.41
C SER A 221 7.90 -4.07 -13.02
N LEU A 222 7.05 -5.04 -12.65
CA LEU A 222 6.36 -5.05 -11.38
C LEU A 222 7.35 -5.39 -10.24
N VAL A 223 7.36 -4.54 -9.23
CA VAL A 223 8.25 -4.63 -8.07
C VAL A 223 7.48 -5.02 -6.81
N GLU A 224 6.22 -4.59 -6.71
CA GLU A 224 5.37 -4.79 -5.54
C GLU A 224 3.99 -5.28 -5.96
N LEU A 225 3.51 -6.37 -5.31
CA LEU A 225 2.23 -7.02 -5.59
C LEU A 225 1.52 -7.40 -4.29
N HIS A 226 0.30 -6.89 -4.10
CA HIS A 226 -0.55 -7.23 -2.98
C HIS A 226 -1.72 -8.11 -3.41
N LEU A 227 -1.80 -9.31 -2.83
CA LEU A 227 -2.82 -10.33 -3.03
C LEU A 227 -3.40 -10.83 -1.69
N GLY A 228 -3.47 -9.94 -0.70
CA GLY A 228 -4.09 -10.25 0.59
C GLY A 228 -5.61 -10.49 0.47
N LYS A 229 -6.14 -11.45 1.24
CA LYS A 229 -7.57 -11.81 1.26
C LYS A 229 -8.14 -12.29 -0.10
N HIS A 230 -7.35 -13.03 -0.86
CA HIS A 230 -7.77 -13.66 -2.12
C HIS A 230 -8.33 -15.07 -1.96
N ASP A 231 -8.56 -15.53 -0.72
CA ASP A 231 -8.93 -16.92 -0.43
C ASP A 231 -7.95 -17.97 -1.00
N MET A 232 -6.73 -17.53 -1.32
CA MET A 232 -5.67 -18.35 -1.92
C MET A 232 -5.30 -19.52 -1.03
N LYS A 233 -5.19 -20.70 -1.63
CA LYS A 233 -4.77 -21.95 -0.99
C LYS A 233 -3.38 -22.37 -1.48
N ASN A 234 -2.99 -23.59 -1.14
CA ASN A 234 -1.68 -24.13 -1.49
C ASN A 234 -1.44 -24.22 -3.01
N PHE A 235 -2.49 -24.55 -3.79
CA PHE A 235 -2.40 -24.60 -5.26
C PHE A 235 -2.04 -23.22 -5.84
N GLY A 236 -2.70 -22.16 -5.40
CA GLY A 236 -2.37 -20.81 -5.87
C GLY A 236 -0.95 -20.41 -5.54
N VAL A 237 -0.46 -20.76 -4.35
CA VAL A 237 0.94 -20.53 -3.95
C VAL A 237 1.92 -21.30 -4.84
N GLU A 238 1.63 -22.57 -5.16
CA GLU A 238 2.42 -23.38 -6.08
C GLU A 238 2.56 -22.70 -7.44
N GLN A 239 1.42 -22.24 -8.02
CA GLN A 239 1.41 -21.53 -9.31
C GLN A 239 2.21 -20.22 -9.27
N LEU A 240 2.10 -19.45 -8.17
CA LEU A 240 2.92 -18.23 -7.98
C LEU A 240 4.41 -18.57 -7.89
N CYS A 241 4.79 -19.60 -7.12
CA CYS A 241 6.18 -20.03 -7.00
C CYS A 241 6.77 -20.44 -8.35
N GLU A 242 6.03 -21.19 -9.18
CA GLU A 242 6.48 -21.55 -10.54
C GLU A 242 6.78 -20.32 -11.40
N ALA A 243 5.96 -19.26 -11.28
CA ALA A 243 6.21 -18.02 -11.99
C ALA A 243 7.42 -17.27 -11.43
N LEU A 244 7.54 -17.22 -10.10
CA LEU A 244 8.59 -16.48 -9.40
C LEU A 244 9.98 -17.12 -9.51
N TYR A 245 10.12 -18.40 -9.89
CA TYR A 245 11.42 -18.99 -10.24
C TYR A 245 12.09 -18.28 -11.42
N LYS A 246 11.31 -17.66 -12.31
CA LYS A 246 11.80 -16.95 -13.51
C LYS A 246 11.72 -15.43 -13.37
N ASN A 247 10.85 -14.93 -12.47
CA ASN A 247 10.68 -13.50 -12.27
C ASN A 247 11.82 -12.95 -11.41
N SER A 248 12.49 -11.93 -11.92
CA SER A 248 13.59 -11.24 -11.24
C SER A 248 13.27 -9.80 -10.86
N SER A 249 12.04 -9.34 -11.09
CA SER A 249 11.63 -7.95 -10.82
C SER A 249 10.89 -7.78 -9.49
N LEU A 250 10.11 -8.78 -9.07
CA LEU A 250 9.28 -8.66 -7.87
C LEU A 250 10.13 -8.68 -6.62
N ARG A 251 9.98 -7.63 -5.79
CA ARG A 251 10.69 -7.43 -4.52
C ARG A 251 9.78 -7.59 -3.32
N TYR A 252 8.54 -7.20 -3.43
CA TYR A 252 7.56 -7.30 -2.36
C TYR A 252 6.34 -8.12 -2.81
N LEU A 253 6.02 -9.17 -2.04
CA LEU A 253 4.83 -10.00 -2.22
C LEU A 253 4.03 -10.05 -0.92
N ASP A 254 2.79 -9.55 -0.97
CA ASP A 254 1.81 -9.66 0.11
C ASP A 254 0.82 -10.79 -0.19
N LEU A 255 0.84 -11.82 0.63
CA LEU A 255 -0.07 -12.96 0.64
C LEU A 255 -0.84 -13.07 1.97
N SER A 256 -0.97 -11.97 2.70
CA SER A 256 -1.61 -11.94 4.01
C SER A 256 -3.09 -12.32 3.96
N CYS A 257 -3.61 -12.81 5.09
CA CYS A 257 -5.04 -13.14 5.23
C CYS A 257 -5.59 -14.10 4.17
N ASN A 258 -4.81 -15.08 3.75
CA ASN A 258 -5.20 -16.14 2.83
C ASN A 258 -5.44 -17.47 3.56
N LYS A 259 -5.62 -18.56 2.81
CA LYS A 259 -5.84 -19.92 3.35
C LYS A 259 -4.64 -20.83 3.11
N ILE A 260 -3.44 -20.25 3.19
CA ILE A 260 -2.17 -20.95 2.95
C ILE A 260 -1.83 -21.78 4.20
N THR A 261 -1.53 -23.06 4.01
CA THR A 261 -1.09 -23.96 5.08
C THR A 261 0.41 -24.24 4.98
N CYS A 262 0.95 -25.05 5.89
CA CYS A 262 2.34 -25.48 5.86
C CYS A 262 2.76 -26.12 4.53
N ASP A 263 1.84 -26.81 3.82
CA ASP A 263 2.11 -27.39 2.51
C ASP A 263 2.37 -26.31 1.43
N GLY A 264 1.59 -25.21 1.44
CA GLY A 264 1.84 -24.08 0.57
C GLY A 264 3.14 -23.36 0.91
N VAL A 265 3.43 -23.21 2.20
CA VAL A 265 4.69 -22.60 2.66
C VAL A 265 5.92 -23.43 2.27
N LYS A 266 5.78 -24.74 2.12
CA LYS A 266 6.85 -25.59 1.58
C LYS A 266 7.30 -25.14 0.19
N PHE A 267 6.36 -24.81 -0.72
CA PHE A 267 6.70 -24.26 -2.03
C PHE A 267 7.43 -22.91 -1.93
N LEU A 268 7.01 -22.04 -1.01
CA LEU A 268 7.71 -20.78 -0.75
C LEU A 268 9.12 -21.01 -0.19
N GLY A 269 9.31 -21.99 0.68
CA GLY A 269 10.63 -22.38 1.17
C GLY A 269 11.56 -22.82 0.04
N GLU A 270 11.07 -23.66 -0.89
CA GLU A 270 11.84 -24.07 -2.06
C GLU A 270 12.11 -22.90 -3.01
N LEU A 271 11.13 -22.01 -3.20
CA LEU A 271 11.32 -20.77 -3.98
C LEU A 271 12.45 -19.92 -3.38
N LEU A 272 12.43 -19.67 -2.08
CA LEU A 272 13.42 -18.84 -1.40
C LEU A 272 14.86 -19.40 -1.49
N LYS A 273 15.02 -20.70 -1.68
CA LYS A 273 16.34 -21.31 -1.92
C LYS A 273 16.97 -20.88 -3.26
N GLN A 274 16.17 -20.45 -4.22
CA GLN A 274 16.63 -20.17 -5.60
C GLN A 274 16.36 -18.70 -6.03
N ASN A 275 15.26 -18.09 -5.58
CA ASN A 275 14.90 -16.73 -5.97
C ASN A 275 15.81 -15.72 -5.26
N GLN A 276 16.46 -14.88 -6.05
CA GLN A 276 17.37 -13.82 -5.61
C GLN A 276 16.79 -12.41 -5.84
N ALA A 277 15.47 -12.30 -5.93
CA ALA A 277 14.79 -11.04 -6.19
C ALA A 277 13.93 -10.59 -5.03
N LEU A 278 13.21 -11.52 -4.38
CA LEU A 278 12.23 -11.18 -3.35
C LEU A 278 12.93 -10.68 -2.08
N GLU A 279 12.54 -9.47 -1.65
CA GLU A 279 13.10 -8.78 -0.47
C GLU A 279 12.12 -8.75 0.70
N ILE A 280 10.81 -8.71 0.43
CA ILE A 280 9.76 -8.63 1.45
C ILE A 280 8.68 -9.65 1.13
N LEU A 281 8.34 -10.46 2.14
CA LEU A 281 7.28 -11.46 2.06
C LEU A 281 6.34 -11.31 3.26
N ASP A 282 5.06 -11.04 2.98
CA ASP A 282 4.00 -11.00 4.00
C ASP A 282 3.11 -12.24 3.88
N LEU A 283 3.15 -13.07 4.91
CA LEU A 283 2.34 -14.28 5.07
C LEU A 283 1.41 -14.20 6.28
N SER A 284 1.22 -13.01 6.86
CA SER A 284 0.42 -12.80 8.06
C SER A 284 -1.00 -13.35 7.93
N ALA A 285 -1.56 -13.82 9.04
CA ALA A 285 -2.92 -14.36 9.11
C ALA A 285 -3.19 -15.51 8.11
N ASN A 286 -2.23 -16.43 8.01
CA ASN A 286 -2.35 -17.72 7.33
C ASN A 286 -2.24 -18.89 8.34
N CYS A 287 -2.39 -20.13 7.88
CA CYS A 287 -2.25 -21.33 8.74
C CYS A 287 -0.88 -21.99 8.55
N ILE A 288 0.21 -21.23 8.79
CA ILE A 288 1.59 -21.67 8.52
C ILE A 288 2.01 -22.81 9.44
N GLU A 289 1.68 -22.69 10.73
CA GLU A 289 2.06 -23.63 11.78
C GLU A 289 3.59 -23.85 11.93
N ASP A 290 4.01 -24.69 12.86
CA ASP A 290 5.43 -24.96 13.09
C ASP A 290 6.14 -25.57 11.88
N ALA A 291 5.44 -26.45 11.15
CA ALA A 291 6.03 -27.10 9.98
C ALA A 291 6.39 -26.10 8.88
N GLY A 292 5.50 -25.15 8.57
CA GLY A 292 5.77 -24.10 7.59
C GLY A 292 6.88 -23.15 8.05
N ALA A 293 6.89 -22.77 9.33
CA ALA A 293 7.95 -21.95 9.91
C ALA A 293 9.34 -22.64 9.81
N ILE A 294 9.40 -23.96 9.98
CA ILE A 294 10.63 -24.73 9.82
C ILE A 294 11.10 -24.72 8.35
N TYR A 295 10.21 -24.89 7.36
CA TYR A 295 10.59 -24.78 5.95
C TYR A 295 11.18 -23.40 5.61
N LEU A 296 10.57 -22.34 6.11
CA LEU A 296 11.10 -20.99 5.94
C LEU A 296 12.45 -20.81 6.63
N SER A 297 12.58 -21.29 7.87
CA SER A 297 13.83 -21.17 8.64
C SER A 297 15.00 -21.87 7.96
N GLU A 298 14.78 -23.06 7.39
CA GLU A 298 15.81 -23.80 6.63
C GLU A 298 16.27 -23.00 5.40
N ALA A 299 15.31 -22.51 4.59
CA ALA A 299 15.61 -21.74 3.41
C ALA A 299 16.39 -20.45 3.73
N LEU A 300 15.99 -19.76 4.80
CA LEU A 300 16.61 -18.51 5.24
C LEU A 300 17.99 -18.74 5.87
N ALA A 301 18.15 -19.76 6.68
CA ALA A 301 19.43 -20.05 7.35
C ALA A 301 20.52 -20.42 6.36
N LEU A 302 20.20 -21.25 5.37
CA LEU A 302 21.20 -21.94 4.55
C LEU A 302 21.36 -21.35 3.14
N TYR A 303 20.30 -20.82 2.54
CA TYR A 303 20.27 -20.53 1.10
C TYR A 303 19.98 -19.07 0.76
N ASN A 304 18.90 -18.50 1.28
CA ASN A 304 18.46 -17.16 0.88
C ASN A 304 19.29 -16.04 1.52
N ARG A 305 19.71 -15.08 0.71
CA ARG A 305 20.46 -13.88 1.13
C ARG A 305 19.88 -12.59 0.55
N THR A 306 18.59 -12.61 0.17
CA THR A 306 17.92 -11.46 -0.43
C THR A 306 16.72 -10.99 0.38
N LEU A 307 16.02 -11.90 1.08
CA LEU A 307 14.88 -11.52 1.89
C LEU A 307 15.33 -10.67 3.10
N ARG A 308 14.81 -9.47 3.18
CA ARG A 308 15.09 -8.47 4.23
C ARG A 308 14.01 -8.41 5.30
N ALA A 309 12.76 -8.66 4.91
CA ALA A 309 11.63 -8.61 5.82
C ALA A 309 10.68 -9.80 5.62
N LEU A 310 10.28 -10.42 6.73
CA LEU A 310 9.29 -11.49 6.78
C LEU A 310 8.22 -11.14 7.81
N SER A 311 6.96 -11.13 7.39
CA SER A 311 5.81 -11.04 8.30
C SER A 311 5.04 -12.34 8.33
N ILE A 312 4.85 -12.87 9.54
CA ILE A 312 4.11 -14.10 9.84
C ILE A 312 3.22 -13.91 11.07
N VAL A 313 2.72 -12.68 11.21
CA VAL A 313 1.80 -12.28 12.28
C VAL A 313 0.57 -13.18 12.29
N SER A 314 0.10 -13.63 13.47
CA SER A 314 -1.14 -14.40 13.62
C SER A 314 -1.24 -15.64 12.70
N SER A 315 -0.16 -16.40 12.55
CA SER A 315 -0.04 -17.52 11.61
C SER A 315 -0.07 -18.92 12.26
N ASN A 316 -0.61 -19.00 13.48
CA ASN A 316 -0.77 -20.24 14.28
C ASN A 316 0.55 -21.00 14.53
N ILE A 317 1.67 -20.30 14.55
CA ILE A 317 2.99 -20.87 14.85
C ILE A 317 3.16 -20.97 16.37
N LYS A 318 3.80 -22.04 16.83
CA LYS A 318 4.14 -22.28 18.24
C LYS A 318 5.65 -22.17 18.46
N GLY A 319 6.07 -22.43 19.68
CA GLY A 319 7.46 -22.28 20.09
C GLY A 319 8.48 -22.99 19.21
N LYS A 320 8.21 -24.20 18.75
CA LYS A 320 9.15 -24.97 17.90
C LYS A 320 9.46 -24.22 16.59
N GLY A 321 8.44 -23.69 15.91
CA GLY A 321 8.61 -22.95 14.66
C GLY A 321 9.28 -21.59 14.88
N LEU A 322 8.87 -20.87 15.93
CA LEU A 322 9.40 -19.54 16.23
C LEU A 322 10.87 -19.60 16.66
N VAL A 323 11.26 -20.59 17.48
CA VAL A 323 12.66 -20.81 17.85
C VAL A 323 13.52 -21.18 16.64
N ALA A 324 12.99 -21.98 15.69
CA ALA A 324 13.70 -22.27 14.44
C ALA A 324 13.95 -21.00 13.61
N LEU A 325 12.97 -20.10 13.51
CA LEU A 325 13.12 -18.81 12.82
C LEU A 325 14.11 -17.88 13.54
N SER A 326 14.11 -17.84 14.87
CA SER A 326 15.12 -17.06 15.62
C SER A 326 16.54 -17.60 15.34
N GLY A 327 16.69 -18.90 15.25
CA GLY A 327 17.95 -19.57 14.86
C GLY A 327 18.39 -19.18 13.44
N ALA A 328 17.44 -19.12 12.48
CA ALA A 328 17.72 -18.65 11.13
C ALA A 328 18.20 -17.20 11.11
N MET A 329 17.60 -16.32 11.92
CA MET A 329 18.05 -14.92 12.04
C MET A 329 19.47 -14.79 12.60
N LYS A 330 19.92 -15.71 13.45
CA LYS A 330 21.30 -15.67 13.97
C LYS A 330 22.35 -15.94 12.89
N THR A 331 22.00 -16.69 11.84
CA THR A 331 22.90 -17.08 10.75
C THR A 331 22.72 -16.26 9.49
N ASN A 332 21.52 -15.75 9.22
CA ASN A 332 21.21 -14.92 8.06
C ASN A 332 21.37 -13.44 8.41
N THR A 333 22.35 -12.77 7.83
CA THR A 333 22.63 -11.35 8.10
C THR A 333 21.74 -10.39 7.32
N GLU A 334 21.12 -10.84 6.23
CA GLU A 334 20.28 -10.00 5.35
C GLU A 334 18.85 -9.84 5.89
N LEU A 335 18.29 -10.88 6.54
CA LEU A 335 16.97 -10.82 7.15
C LEU A 335 17.01 -9.91 8.38
N SER A 336 16.71 -8.65 8.20
CA SER A 336 16.79 -7.61 9.22
C SER A 336 15.48 -7.39 9.98
N HIS A 337 14.33 -7.70 9.36
CA HIS A 337 13.01 -7.46 9.91
C HIS A 337 12.21 -8.76 10.01
N ILE A 338 11.61 -9.00 11.17
CA ILE A 338 10.68 -10.10 11.38
C ILE A 338 9.51 -9.67 12.27
N TYR A 339 8.30 -9.99 11.86
CA TYR A 339 7.06 -9.66 12.56
C TYR A 339 6.34 -10.96 12.90
N ILE A 340 6.12 -11.19 14.20
CA ILE A 340 5.68 -12.48 14.75
C ILE A 340 4.48 -12.38 15.70
N TRP A 341 3.97 -11.17 15.99
CA TRP A 341 2.90 -10.98 16.97
C TRP A 341 1.67 -11.83 16.66
N GLY A 342 0.89 -12.18 17.70
CA GLY A 342 -0.32 -12.98 17.54
C GLY A 342 -0.09 -14.47 17.33
N ASN A 343 1.15 -14.95 17.37
CA ASN A 343 1.48 -16.38 17.43
C ASN A 343 1.50 -16.89 18.88
N LYS A 344 1.76 -18.20 19.09
CA LYS A 344 1.72 -18.83 20.41
C LYS A 344 3.12 -18.88 21.01
N PHE A 345 3.44 -17.86 21.78
CA PHE A 345 4.73 -17.76 22.46
C PHE A 345 4.78 -18.69 23.68
N ASP A 346 5.86 -19.45 23.80
CA ASP A 346 6.29 -20.16 25.00
C ASP A 346 7.56 -19.49 25.57
N GLU A 347 8.02 -19.95 26.73
CA GLU A 347 9.20 -19.38 27.37
C GLU A 347 10.45 -19.44 26.47
N ALA A 348 10.63 -20.54 25.72
CA ALA A 348 11.75 -20.71 24.80
C ALA A 348 11.70 -19.66 23.66
N THR A 349 10.52 -19.36 23.14
CA THR A 349 10.32 -18.30 22.14
C THR A 349 10.67 -16.93 22.72
N CYS A 350 10.13 -16.60 23.90
CA CYS A 350 10.37 -15.31 24.54
C CYS A 350 11.86 -15.11 24.80
N MET A 351 12.56 -16.11 25.31
CA MET A 351 14.01 -16.09 25.51
C MET A 351 14.77 -15.91 24.19
N ALA A 352 14.42 -16.65 23.14
CA ALA A 352 15.11 -16.64 21.87
C ALA A 352 15.03 -15.26 21.17
N PHE A 353 13.86 -14.61 21.17
CA PHE A 353 13.69 -13.28 20.60
C PHE A 353 14.25 -12.18 21.48
N SER A 354 14.15 -12.29 22.81
CA SER A 354 14.83 -11.39 23.75
C SER A 354 16.34 -11.40 23.51
N GLU A 355 16.96 -12.56 23.35
CA GLU A 355 18.38 -12.69 23.03
C GLU A 355 18.75 -11.98 21.73
N LEU A 356 17.97 -12.15 20.64
CA LEU A 356 18.20 -11.45 19.37
C LEU A 356 18.18 -9.92 19.52
N ILE A 357 17.27 -9.40 20.33
CA ILE A 357 17.13 -7.96 20.58
C ILE A 357 18.29 -7.46 21.45
N GLN A 358 18.62 -8.16 22.53
CA GLN A 358 19.73 -7.79 23.44
C GLN A 358 21.08 -7.82 22.74
N MET A 359 21.31 -8.78 21.84
CA MET A 359 22.53 -8.85 21.02
C MET A 359 22.59 -7.81 19.90
N GLY A 360 21.55 -6.98 19.72
CA GLY A 360 21.42 -6.00 18.64
C GLY A 360 21.25 -6.61 17.25
N ARG A 361 20.99 -7.91 17.16
CA ARG A 361 20.73 -8.60 15.89
C ARG A 361 19.35 -8.25 15.32
N LEU A 362 18.36 -8.05 16.18
CA LEU A 362 17.02 -7.58 15.85
C LEU A 362 16.78 -6.22 16.54
N LYS A 363 16.65 -5.17 15.75
CA LYS A 363 16.40 -3.83 16.28
C LYS A 363 14.92 -3.67 16.65
N PRO A 364 14.58 -2.84 17.67
CA PRO A 364 13.19 -2.59 18.06
C PRO A 364 12.30 -2.10 16.90
N ASP A 365 12.83 -1.27 16.00
CA ASP A 365 12.08 -0.77 14.83
C ASP A 365 11.89 -1.82 13.72
N CYS A 366 12.52 -2.98 13.86
CA CYS A 366 12.52 -4.07 12.87
C CYS A 366 11.67 -5.28 13.28
N THR A 367 10.88 -5.15 14.35
CA THR A 367 10.00 -6.19 14.87
C THR A 367 8.74 -5.59 15.49
N ASP A 368 7.75 -6.41 15.72
CA ASP A 368 6.48 -6.07 16.39
C ASP A 368 6.41 -6.59 17.83
N VAL A 369 7.54 -6.99 18.42
CA VAL A 369 7.61 -7.49 19.80
C VAL A 369 8.71 -6.81 20.60
N GLU A 370 8.43 -6.60 21.91
CA GLU A 370 9.37 -6.06 22.88
C GLU A 370 9.45 -7.00 24.10
N PRO A 371 10.65 -7.45 24.53
CA PRO A 371 10.80 -8.29 25.72
C PRO A 371 10.63 -7.47 26.98
N TYR A 372 9.95 -8.06 27.96
CA TYR A 372 9.86 -7.58 29.34
C TYR A 372 9.94 -8.75 30.32
N GLU A 373 10.30 -8.47 31.57
CA GLU A 373 10.49 -9.49 32.61
C GLU A 373 9.46 -9.32 33.72
N VAL A 374 8.87 -10.44 34.15
CA VAL A 374 7.98 -10.53 35.31
C VAL A 374 8.36 -11.77 36.12
N ASP A 375 8.65 -11.61 37.39
CA ASP A 375 9.00 -12.69 38.32
C ASP A 375 10.13 -13.61 37.83
N GLY A 376 11.11 -13.07 37.10
CA GLY A 376 12.25 -13.82 36.56
C GLY A 376 11.96 -14.55 35.26
N HIS A 377 10.76 -14.38 34.67
CA HIS A 377 10.38 -14.93 33.37
C HIS A 377 10.30 -13.85 32.30
N VAL A 378 10.86 -14.12 31.12
CA VAL A 378 10.80 -13.22 29.96
C VAL A 378 9.53 -13.44 29.19
N HIS A 379 8.85 -12.35 28.89
CA HIS A 379 7.65 -12.28 28.06
C HIS A 379 7.88 -11.33 26.90
N LEU A 380 7.01 -11.40 25.86
CA LEU A 380 6.99 -10.48 24.74
C LEU A 380 5.69 -9.67 24.73
N ALA A 381 5.81 -8.34 24.67
CA ALA A 381 4.70 -7.42 24.46
C ALA A 381 4.61 -7.02 22.99
N GLU A 382 3.43 -6.58 22.55
CA GLU A 382 3.20 -6.04 21.21
C GLU A 382 3.81 -4.64 21.07
N LEU A 383 4.51 -4.43 19.97
CA LEU A 383 4.86 -3.11 19.46
C LEU A 383 4.00 -2.82 18.23
N SER A 384 3.45 -1.60 18.13
CA SER A 384 2.66 -1.17 16.97
C SER A 384 3.55 -0.91 15.74
N HIS A 385 4.33 -1.91 15.36
CA HIS A 385 5.20 -1.89 14.19
C HIS A 385 4.81 -3.00 13.22
N GLY A 386 5.01 -2.77 11.92
CA GLY A 386 4.73 -3.75 10.89
C GLY A 386 5.36 -3.39 9.55
N LEU A 387 5.13 -4.20 8.54
CA LEU A 387 5.64 -3.97 7.18
C LEU A 387 5.17 -2.67 6.52
N GLN A 388 4.23 -1.96 7.12
CA GLN A 388 3.59 -0.74 6.58
C GLN A 388 4.57 0.40 6.23
N LYS A 389 5.78 0.39 6.80
CA LYS A 389 6.81 1.41 6.54
C LYS A 389 7.83 0.99 5.49
N HIS A 390 7.67 -0.21 4.94
CA HIS A 390 8.62 -0.75 3.98
C HIS A 390 8.18 -0.50 2.55
N TYR A 391 9.13 -0.22 1.70
CA TYR A 391 9.00 -0.10 0.27
C TYR A 391 8.11 1.06 -0.20
N TYR A 392 7.35 0.85 -1.28
CA TYR A 392 6.64 1.91 -2.00
C TYR A 392 5.28 2.25 -1.40
N TRP A 393 4.77 1.42 -0.49
CA TRP A 393 3.36 1.44 -0.13
C TRP A 393 3.14 1.42 1.37
N THR A 394 2.35 2.37 1.87
CA THR A 394 1.84 2.31 3.24
C THR A 394 0.36 1.97 3.20
N PRO A 395 -0.04 0.72 3.53
CA PRO A 395 -1.42 0.27 3.40
C PRO A 395 -2.39 0.92 4.38
N SER A 396 -1.95 1.66 5.39
CA SER A 396 -2.85 2.13 6.44
C SER A 396 -3.64 3.37 6.06
N CYS A 397 -4.92 3.38 6.42
CA CYS A 397 -5.77 4.57 6.48
C CYS A 397 -5.50 5.42 7.73
N GLU A 398 -4.59 5.04 8.60
CA GLU A 398 -4.23 5.78 9.79
C GLU A 398 -3.50 7.07 9.45
N VAL A 399 -3.82 8.12 10.18
CA VAL A 399 -3.02 9.36 10.18
C VAL A 399 -1.64 8.96 10.69
N VAL A 400 -0.65 8.97 9.83
CA VAL A 400 0.74 8.80 10.25
C VAL A 400 1.05 9.98 11.16
N MET A 401 1.06 9.73 12.47
CA MET A 401 1.58 10.67 13.43
C MET A 401 3.09 10.73 13.18
N SER A 402 3.52 11.69 12.36
CA SER A 402 4.93 11.95 12.17
C SER A 402 5.50 12.35 13.55
N LYS A 403 6.50 11.61 13.99
CA LYS A 403 7.25 11.94 15.23
C LYS A 403 8.15 13.15 15.04
N ASP A 404 8.27 13.67 13.82
CA ASP A 404 9.06 14.87 13.55
C ASP A 404 8.31 16.12 14.02
N ALA A 405 8.86 16.79 15.00
CA ALA A 405 8.31 18.00 15.60
C ALA A 405 8.09 19.16 14.60
N ASN A 406 8.59 19.05 13.36
CA ASN A 406 8.48 20.03 12.28
C ASN A 406 7.60 19.56 11.10
N ALA A 407 6.93 18.38 11.20
CA ALA A 407 6.06 17.93 10.12
C ALA A 407 4.74 18.71 10.13
N SER A 408 4.41 19.27 9.00
CA SER A 408 3.11 19.89 8.78
C SER A 408 1.98 18.85 8.93
N LEU A 409 0.89 19.21 9.61
CA LEU A 409 -0.29 18.36 9.79
C LEU A 409 -1.18 18.33 8.56
N ALA A 410 -1.04 19.31 7.67
CA ALA A 410 -1.90 19.51 6.51
C ALA A 410 -1.14 19.40 5.18
N ILE A 411 0.20 19.48 5.21
CA ILE A 411 1.05 19.46 4.01
C ILE A 411 2.14 18.42 4.20
N ALA A 412 2.43 17.62 3.15
CA ALA A 412 3.55 16.71 3.10
C ALA A 412 4.53 17.08 1.98
N ALA A 413 5.81 16.82 2.19
CA ALA A 413 6.79 16.85 1.10
C ALA A 413 6.61 15.63 0.17
N VAL A 414 6.93 15.79 -1.12
CA VAL A 414 6.78 14.72 -2.14
C VAL A 414 7.63 13.47 -1.83
N SER A 415 8.67 13.62 -1.01
CA SER A 415 9.57 12.51 -0.62
C SER A 415 8.98 11.55 0.41
N GLU A 416 7.76 11.78 0.92
CA GLU A 416 7.11 10.93 1.93
C GLU A 416 6.20 9.84 1.31
N TYR A 417 6.19 9.68 -0.03
CA TYR A 417 5.33 8.75 -0.75
C TYR A 417 6.11 7.77 -1.63
#